data_bd8b9166ff88db3be4d81872f5520804
#
_entry.id   bd8b9166ff88db3be4d81872f5520804
#
_cell.length_a   1.000
_cell.length_b   1.000
_cell.length_c   1.000
_cell.angle_alpha   90.00
_cell.angle_beta   90.00
_cell.angle_gamma   90.00
#
_symmetry.space_group_name_H-M   'P 1'
#
loop_
_entity.id
_entity.type
_entity.pdbx_description
1 polymer ?
#
loop_
_entity_poly.entity_id
_entity_poly.type
_entity_poly.pdbx_seq_one_letter_code
_entity_poly.pdbx_strand_id
1 'polypeptide(L)'
;MIRLVAVAVALTALASAWPARALTVRDMLGREVSLPALPTRIVSLVPHVTETIFALGAEDRLVGRTDFCEYPATARGKPSVGGMVNPSLEALVALKPDLVVATDEGNREETFQQLARLRIPTYLVHATRLSALRDMIARLGDLTGHRAAVAPLTVALTRRVEDVRRLVAPFPRPRVLYVIWPEPLIVPGRPSLLTELIEVAGGESVTGGESQPYVRFSVEAAVARAPQVIVLADHSAGTSSTAGRPAPEQWQRFSSVPAIRAGRLHSVDLSILHRYGPSVVEGLESLARVIHPEAFR
;
A
#
# COMPACT_ATOMS: atom_id res chain seq x y z
N MET A 1 20.02 54.92 -64.24
CA MET A 1 18.99 54.75 -63.20
C MET A 1 18.64 53.24 -63.11
N ILE A 2 19.31 52.53 -62.25
CA ILE A 2 19.15 51.10 -62.09
C ILE A 2 18.41 50.92 -60.76
N ARG A 3 17.19 50.38 -60.83
CA ARG A 3 16.39 50.02 -59.64
C ARG A 3 16.80 48.63 -59.14
N LEU A 4 17.44 48.56 -57.95
CA LEU A 4 17.65 47.31 -57.23
C LEU A 4 16.32 46.86 -56.56
N VAL A 5 15.86 45.71 -56.97
CA VAL A 5 14.75 44.99 -56.28
C VAL A 5 15.36 44.10 -55.24
N ALA A 6 15.16 44.46 -53.97
CA ALA A 6 15.54 43.61 -52.85
C ALA A 6 14.47 42.53 -52.64
N VAL A 7 14.81 41.28 -52.91
CA VAL A 7 13.97 40.09 -52.55
C VAL A 7 14.26 39.68 -51.09
N ALA A 8 13.32 40.00 -50.22
CA ALA A 8 13.35 39.51 -48.82
C ALA A 8 12.90 38.05 -48.81
N VAL A 9 13.84 37.15 -48.60
CA VAL A 9 13.54 35.72 -48.32
C VAL A 9 13.17 35.59 -46.85
N ALA A 10 11.87 35.45 -46.57
CA ALA A 10 11.38 35.08 -45.23
C ALA A 10 11.65 33.60 -45.00
N LEU A 11 12.70 33.27 -44.24
CA LEU A 11 12.90 31.93 -43.69
C LEU A 11 11.87 31.71 -42.57
N THR A 12 10.75 31.08 -42.88
CA THR A 12 9.85 30.48 -41.91
C THR A 12 10.53 29.22 -41.35
N ALA A 13 11.12 29.36 -40.16
CA ALA A 13 11.59 28.23 -39.38
C ALA A 13 10.36 27.39 -38.95
N LEU A 14 10.01 26.36 -39.71
CA LEU A 14 9.15 25.30 -39.23
C LEU A 14 9.92 24.63 -38.07
N ALA A 15 9.59 25.01 -36.86
CA ALA A 15 9.94 24.22 -35.67
C ALA A 15 9.25 22.87 -35.83
N SER A 16 9.98 21.89 -36.33
CA SER A 16 9.56 20.49 -36.33
C SER A 16 9.38 20.06 -34.88
N ALA A 17 8.15 20.17 -34.40
CA ALA A 17 7.80 19.52 -33.14
C ALA A 17 8.01 18.01 -33.34
N TRP A 18 9.18 17.52 -32.91
CA TRP A 18 9.40 16.08 -32.82
C TRP A 18 8.28 15.52 -31.95
N PRO A 19 7.53 14.50 -32.40
CA PRO A 19 6.53 13.91 -31.55
C PRO A 19 7.23 13.42 -30.29
N ALA A 20 6.84 13.99 -29.15
CA ALA A 20 7.33 13.51 -27.87
C ALA A 20 7.09 12.00 -27.85
N ARG A 21 8.17 11.22 -27.81
CA ARG A 21 8.08 9.76 -27.84
C ARG A 21 7.30 9.32 -26.62
N ALA A 22 6.10 8.80 -26.81
CA ALA A 22 5.26 8.30 -25.74
C ALA A 22 6.07 7.33 -24.89
N LEU A 23 6.07 7.55 -23.59
CA LEU A 23 6.70 6.67 -22.62
C LEU A 23 5.78 5.47 -22.40
N THR A 24 6.22 4.28 -22.78
CA THR A 24 5.49 3.04 -22.45
C THR A 24 6.15 2.41 -21.23
N VAL A 25 5.39 2.24 -20.15
CA VAL A 25 5.80 1.56 -18.93
C VAL A 25 4.96 0.31 -18.71
N ARG A 26 5.50 -0.67 -17.98
CA ARG A 26 4.73 -1.83 -17.53
C ARG A 26 4.38 -1.66 -16.06
N ASP A 27 3.09 -1.81 -15.75
CA ASP A 27 2.64 -1.81 -14.35
C ASP A 27 3.04 -3.11 -13.61
N MET A 28 2.69 -3.22 -12.33
CA MET A 28 3.09 -4.38 -11.53
C MET A 28 2.28 -5.65 -11.87
N LEU A 29 1.20 -5.54 -12.63
CA LEU A 29 0.45 -6.66 -13.20
C LEU A 29 0.91 -7.03 -14.63
N GLY A 30 1.96 -6.35 -15.16
CA GLY A 30 2.52 -6.61 -16.49
C GLY A 30 1.79 -5.93 -17.64
N ARG A 31 0.78 -5.07 -17.37
CA ARG A 31 0.04 -4.34 -18.40
C ARG A 31 0.86 -3.16 -18.92
N GLU A 32 0.77 -2.90 -20.20
CA GLU A 32 1.40 -1.72 -20.81
C GLU A 32 0.56 -0.47 -20.57
N VAL A 33 1.21 0.59 -20.06
CA VAL A 33 0.61 1.89 -19.83
C VAL A 33 1.38 2.92 -20.66
N SER A 34 0.68 3.57 -21.61
CA SER A 34 1.27 4.60 -22.45
C SER A 34 1.04 5.97 -21.84
N LEU A 35 2.11 6.73 -21.68
CA LEU A 35 2.12 8.07 -21.10
C LEU A 35 2.74 9.04 -22.12
N PRO A 36 2.18 10.23 -22.32
CA PRO A 36 2.79 11.22 -23.25
C PRO A 36 4.14 11.73 -22.76
N ALA A 37 4.34 11.76 -21.44
CA ALA A 37 5.58 12.15 -20.75
C ALA A 37 5.59 11.59 -19.35
N LEU A 38 6.62 11.91 -18.54
CA LEU A 38 6.60 11.63 -17.10
C LEU A 38 5.40 12.35 -16.45
N PRO A 39 4.61 11.66 -15.64
CA PRO A 39 3.42 12.23 -15.02
C PRO A 39 3.74 13.44 -14.14
N THR A 40 2.93 14.44 -14.25
CA THR A 40 2.99 15.67 -13.43
C THR A 40 1.75 15.87 -12.59
N ARG A 41 0.67 15.14 -12.89
CA ARG A 41 -0.63 15.23 -12.22
C ARG A 41 -1.15 13.84 -11.87
N ILE A 42 -0.67 13.32 -10.75
CA ILE A 42 -1.01 11.96 -10.29
C ILE A 42 -2.20 12.01 -9.34
N VAL A 43 -3.19 11.15 -9.54
CA VAL A 43 -4.19 10.83 -8.53
C VAL A 43 -3.88 9.44 -7.96
N SER A 44 -3.78 9.35 -6.64
CA SER A 44 -3.58 8.10 -5.92
C SER A 44 -4.90 7.57 -5.37
N LEU A 45 -5.26 6.35 -5.73
CA LEU A 45 -6.48 5.70 -5.23
C LEU A 45 -6.24 4.81 -4.01
N VAL A 46 -5.00 4.78 -3.47
CA VAL A 46 -4.67 3.89 -2.33
C VAL A 46 -3.64 4.51 -1.39
N PRO A 47 -3.74 4.22 -0.08
CA PRO A 47 -2.88 4.83 0.94
C PRO A 47 -1.37 4.61 0.73
N HIS A 48 -0.94 3.39 0.41
CA HIS A 48 0.48 3.07 0.25
C HIS A 48 1.15 3.76 -0.93
N VAL A 49 0.40 4.05 -1.99
CA VAL A 49 0.90 4.86 -3.12
C VAL A 49 1.08 6.30 -2.70
N THR A 50 0.07 6.88 -2.03
CA THR A 50 0.15 8.24 -1.50
C THR A 50 1.36 8.39 -0.59
N GLU A 51 1.51 7.51 0.39
CA GLU A 51 2.65 7.49 1.31
C GLU A 51 3.99 7.39 0.57
N THR A 52 4.08 6.47 -0.41
CA THR A 52 5.32 6.27 -1.17
C THR A 52 5.68 7.52 -1.99
N ILE A 53 4.70 8.18 -2.61
CA ILE A 53 4.93 9.44 -3.34
C ILE A 53 5.50 10.52 -2.42
N PHE A 54 4.95 10.67 -1.21
CA PHE A 54 5.49 11.59 -0.20
C PHE A 54 6.89 11.19 0.28
N ALA A 55 7.12 9.89 0.54
CA ALA A 55 8.43 9.39 0.98
C ALA A 55 9.53 9.56 -0.08
N LEU A 56 9.16 9.62 -1.36
CA LEU A 56 10.05 9.93 -2.47
C LEU A 56 10.29 11.44 -2.66
N GLY A 57 9.59 12.33 -1.93
CA GLY A 57 9.64 13.77 -2.12
C GLY A 57 8.96 14.23 -3.42
N ALA A 58 7.97 13.49 -3.89
CA ALA A 58 7.24 13.73 -5.14
C ALA A 58 5.80 14.24 -4.92
N GLU A 59 5.51 14.81 -3.75
CA GLU A 59 4.18 15.28 -3.36
C GLU A 59 3.64 16.43 -4.22
N ASP A 60 4.50 17.17 -4.90
CA ASP A 60 4.12 18.18 -5.90
C ASP A 60 3.40 17.56 -7.11
N ARG A 61 3.70 16.30 -7.43
CA ARG A 61 3.04 15.53 -8.49
C ARG A 61 1.66 15.00 -8.09
N LEU A 62 1.38 14.90 -6.79
CA LEU A 62 0.10 14.37 -6.29
C LEU A 62 -0.96 15.47 -6.28
N VAL A 63 -1.96 15.35 -7.16
CA VAL A 63 -3.06 16.33 -7.29
C VAL A 63 -4.36 15.85 -6.66
N GLY A 64 -4.46 14.55 -6.31
CA GLY A 64 -5.64 13.99 -5.66
C GLY A 64 -5.36 12.66 -4.97
N ARG A 65 -6.20 12.37 -3.98
CA ARG A 65 -6.11 11.16 -3.13
C ARG A 65 -7.50 10.67 -2.73
N THR A 66 -7.60 9.45 -2.20
CA THR A 66 -8.83 8.99 -1.55
C THR A 66 -8.91 9.44 -0.08
N ASP A 67 -10.10 9.34 0.52
CA ASP A 67 -10.33 9.67 1.94
C ASP A 67 -9.43 8.87 2.90
N PHE A 68 -9.04 7.66 2.50
CA PHE A 68 -8.18 6.77 3.29
C PHE A 68 -6.69 7.09 3.22
N CYS A 69 -6.28 8.02 2.35
CA CYS A 69 -4.88 8.43 2.18
C CYS A 69 -4.52 9.54 3.18
N GLU A 70 -4.40 9.19 4.45
CA GLU A 70 -4.22 10.14 5.56
C GLU A 70 -2.76 10.29 6.03
N TYR A 71 -1.86 9.44 5.54
CA TYR A 71 -0.45 9.47 5.92
C TYR A 71 0.46 9.80 4.72
N PRO A 72 1.48 10.65 4.92
CA PRO A 72 1.71 11.47 6.12
C PRO A 72 0.58 12.49 6.35
N ALA A 73 0.49 13.10 7.52
CA ALA A 73 -0.59 14.03 7.85
C ALA A 73 -0.77 15.16 6.82
N THR A 74 0.33 15.58 6.17
CA THR A 74 0.33 16.57 5.08
C THR A 74 -0.43 16.11 3.83
N ALA A 75 -0.60 14.79 3.62
CA ALA A 75 -1.38 14.27 2.52
C ALA A 75 -2.86 14.68 2.59
N ARG A 76 -3.38 14.91 3.81
CA ARG A 76 -4.76 15.40 4.01
C ARG A 76 -5.04 16.74 3.35
N GLY A 77 -4.01 17.54 3.08
CA GLY A 77 -4.11 18.81 2.34
C GLY A 77 -4.36 18.64 0.84
N LYS A 78 -4.23 17.43 0.28
CA LYS A 78 -4.53 17.16 -1.12
C LYS A 78 -6.03 16.92 -1.32
N PRO A 79 -6.62 17.36 -2.44
CA PRO A 79 -8.02 17.12 -2.78
C PRO A 79 -8.40 15.64 -2.68
N SER A 80 -9.56 15.36 -2.07
CA SER A 80 -10.10 13.99 -2.03
C SER A 80 -10.94 13.70 -3.27
N VAL A 81 -10.83 12.47 -3.77
CA VAL A 81 -11.70 11.89 -4.79
C VAL A 81 -12.70 10.89 -4.20
N GLY A 82 -12.89 10.88 -2.86
CA GLY A 82 -13.82 10.00 -2.17
C GLY A 82 -13.21 8.67 -1.74
N GLY A 83 -14.02 7.63 -1.67
CA GLY A 83 -13.63 6.32 -1.15
C GLY A 83 -12.70 5.53 -2.07
N MET A 84 -11.97 4.57 -1.49
CA MET A 84 -11.05 3.69 -2.22
C MET A 84 -11.81 2.73 -3.16
N VAL A 85 -12.93 2.16 -2.68
CA VAL A 85 -13.73 1.19 -3.44
C VAL A 85 -14.58 1.88 -4.52
N ASN A 86 -15.14 3.04 -4.18
CA ASN A 86 -16.03 3.81 -5.07
C ASN A 86 -15.54 5.28 -5.10
N PRO A 87 -14.45 5.60 -5.81
CA PRO A 87 -14.02 6.99 -5.97
C PRO A 87 -15.02 7.76 -6.85
N SER A 88 -15.16 9.07 -6.59
CA SER A 88 -15.91 9.97 -7.45
C SER A 88 -15.14 10.23 -8.73
N LEU A 89 -15.64 9.69 -9.84
CA LEU A 89 -15.03 9.94 -11.16
C LEU A 89 -15.13 11.41 -11.57
N GLU A 90 -16.20 12.10 -11.18
CA GLU A 90 -16.37 13.53 -11.44
C GLU A 90 -15.25 14.34 -10.77
N ALA A 91 -15.02 14.11 -9.46
CA ALA A 91 -13.95 14.76 -8.71
C ALA A 91 -12.58 14.42 -9.30
N LEU A 92 -12.37 13.16 -9.71
CA LEU A 92 -11.13 12.69 -10.31
C LEU A 92 -10.86 13.40 -11.65
N VAL A 93 -11.85 13.47 -12.54
CA VAL A 93 -11.74 14.13 -13.86
C VAL A 93 -11.52 15.62 -13.70
N ALA A 94 -12.17 16.26 -12.72
CA ALA A 94 -11.99 17.69 -12.45
C ALA A 94 -10.52 18.04 -12.09
N LEU A 95 -9.79 17.09 -11.52
CA LEU A 95 -8.36 17.25 -11.21
C LEU A 95 -7.45 17.13 -12.45
N LYS A 96 -7.99 16.73 -13.61
CA LYS A 96 -7.25 16.58 -14.88
C LYS A 96 -5.95 15.76 -14.71
N PRO A 97 -6.00 14.55 -14.17
CA PRO A 97 -4.81 13.73 -13.98
C PRO A 97 -4.24 13.27 -15.32
N ASP A 98 -2.93 13.20 -15.41
CA ASP A 98 -2.21 12.53 -16.50
C ASP A 98 -1.86 11.06 -16.15
N LEU A 99 -2.00 10.68 -14.86
CA LEU A 99 -1.90 9.32 -14.39
C LEU A 99 -2.79 9.09 -13.15
N VAL A 100 -3.48 7.96 -13.12
CA VAL A 100 -4.07 7.40 -11.90
C VAL A 100 -3.25 6.21 -11.46
N VAL A 101 -2.86 6.15 -10.18
CA VAL A 101 -2.20 4.99 -9.59
C VAL A 101 -3.16 4.31 -8.64
N ALA A 102 -3.39 3.02 -8.84
CA ALA A 102 -4.38 2.21 -8.16
C ALA A 102 -3.80 0.83 -7.80
N THR A 103 -4.58 -0.03 -7.16
CA THR A 103 -4.22 -1.43 -6.86
C THR A 103 -5.36 -2.37 -7.27
N ASP A 104 -5.00 -3.61 -7.59
CA ASP A 104 -5.97 -4.70 -7.75
C ASP A 104 -6.50 -5.23 -6.40
N GLU A 105 -5.85 -4.85 -5.30
CA GLU A 105 -6.24 -5.23 -3.93
C GLU A 105 -7.07 -4.12 -3.26
N GLY A 106 -8.31 -3.94 -3.69
CA GLY A 106 -9.25 -3.03 -3.01
C GLY A 106 -9.86 -1.94 -3.88
N ASN A 107 -9.30 -1.62 -5.05
CA ASN A 107 -10.02 -0.86 -6.05
C ASN A 107 -10.82 -1.80 -6.95
N ARG A 108 -11.93 -1.31 -7.51
CA ARG A 108 -12.83 -2.14 -8.33
C ARG A 108 -12.42 -2.13 -9.79
N GLU A 109 -12.58 -3.26 -10.45
CA GLU A 109 -12.34 -3.39 -11.89
C GLU A 109 -13.18 -2.42 -12.71
N GLU A 110 -14.43 -2.16 -12.30
CA GLU A 110 -15.33 -1.21 -12.95
C GLU A 110 -14.74 0.22 -12.97
N THR A 111 -14.01 0.59 -11.92
CA THR A 111 -13.30 1.89 -11.86
C THR A 111 -12.22 1.95 -12.96
N PHE A 112 -11.46 0.88 -13.15
CA PHE A 112 -10.42 0.84 -14.20
C PHE A 112 -11.03 0.91 -15.60
N GLN A 113 -12.15 0.21 -15.83
CA GLN A 113 -12.87 0.27 -17.10
C GLN A 113 -13.41 1.66 -17.40
N GLN A 114 -13.93 2.38 -16.38
CA GLN A 114 -14.41 3.74 -16.53
C GLN A 114 -13.28 4.72 -16.83
N LEU A 115 -12.13 4.60 -16.15
CA LEU A 115 -10.93 5.39 -16.43
C LEU A 115 -10.43 5.15 -17.85
N ALA A 116 -10.43 3.91 -18.32
CA ALA A 116 -10.04 3.56 -19.68
C ALA A 116 -10.97 4.19 -20.74
N ARG A 117 -12.29 4.21 -20.52
CA ARG A 117 -13.26 4.90 -21.40
C ARG A 117 -12.99 6.41 -21.46
N LEU A 118 -12.55 6.99 -20.35
CA LEU A 118 -12.18 8.40 -20.25
C LEU A 118 -10.76 8.67 -20.80
N ARG A 119 -10.05 7.63 -21.24
CA ARG A 119 -8.66 7.69 -21.73
C ARG A 119 -7.69 8.25 -20.68
N ILE A 120 -7.95 7.98 -19.41
CA ILE A 120 -7.06 8.34 -18.30
C ILE A 120 -6.13 7.15 -18.05
N PRO A 121 -4.81 7.32 -18.23
CA PRO A 121 -3.83 6.26 -17.97
C PRO A 121 -3.94 5.78 -16.52
N THR A 122 -3.99 4.47 -16.32
CA THR A 122 -4.08 3.86 -14.99
C THR A 122 -2.97 2.85 -14.81
N TYR A 123 -2.13 3.07 -13.79
CA TYR A 123 -1.03 2.21 -13.39
C TYR A 123 -1.41 1.40 -12.16
N LEU A 124 -1.39 0.07 -12.23
CA LEU A 124 -1.70 -0.78 -11.08
C LEU A 124 -0.42 -1.19 -10.34
N VAL A 125 -0.48 -1.03 -9.01
CA VAL A 125 0.53 -1.57 -8.10
C VAL A 125 -0.01 -2.83 -7.43
N HIS A 126 0.91 -3.73 -7.03
CA HIS A 126 0.60 -4.97 -6.33
C HIS A 126 1.73 -5.26 -5.34
N ALA A 127 1.48 -5.04 -4.05
CA ALA A 127 2.50 -5.06 -3.00
C ALA A 127 2.18 -6.07 -1.89
N THR A 128 2.02 -7.33 -2.25
CA THR A 128 1.69 -8.44 -1.33
C THR A 128 2.89 -9.00 -0.56
N ARG A 129 4.08 -8.47 -0.79
CA ARG A 129 5.34 -8.90 -0.14
C ARG A 129 6.28 -7.71 0.06
N LEU A 130 7.21 -7.81 1.01
CA LEU A 130 8.25 -6.80 1.23
C LEU A 130 9.13 -6.57 0.00
N SER A 131 9.38 -7.61 -0.80
CA SER A 131 10.09 -7.47 -2.08
C SER A 131 9.28 -6.66 -3.09
N ALA A 132 7.98 -6.91 -3.22
CA ALA A 132 7.10 -6.19 -4.12
C ALA A 132 6.88 -4.73 -3.67
N LEU A 133 6.90 -4.46 -2.37
CA LEU A 133 6.92 -3.09 -1.84
C LEU A 133 8.17 -2.31 -2.32
N ARG A 134 9.35 -2.93 -2.27
CA ARG A 134 10.57 -2.28 -2.79
C ARG A 134 10.50 -2.03 -4.29
N ASP A 135 9.95 -2.98 -5.04
CA ASP A 135 9.67 -2.85 -6.47
C ASP A 135 8.71 -1.68 -6.75
N MET A 136 7.64 -1.56 -5.98
CA MET A 136 6.69 -0.45 -6.08
C MET A 136 7.38 0.90 -5.83
N ILE A 137 8.21 1.00 -4.79
CA ILE A 137 8.99 2.22 -4.50
C ILE A 137 9.87 2.59 -5.70
N ALA A 138 10.58 1.62 -6.28
CA ALA A 138 11.44 1.85 -7.44
C ALA A 138 10.64 2.35 -8.66
N ARG A 139 9.53 1.69 -8.97
CA ARG A 139 8.66 2.06 -10.11
C ARG A 139 8.01 3.43 -9.92
N LEU A 140 7.56 3.76 -8.71
CA LEU A 140 7.02 5.09 -8.41
C LEU A 140 8.13 6.16 -8.48
N GLY A 141 9.35 5.84 -8.06
CA GLY A 141 10.51 6.71 -8.26
C GLY A 141 10.80 6.99 -9.73
N ASP A 142 10.68 5.98 -10.59
CA ASP A 142 10.80 6.14 -12.05
C ASP A 142 9.66 6.99 -12.63
N LEU A 143 8.42 6.69 -12.28
CA LEU A 143 7.22 7.38 -12.76
C LEU A 143 7.18 8.85 -12.33
N THR A 144 7.68 9.17 -11.14
CA THR A 144 7.70 10.53 -10.63
C THR A 144 8.99 11.31 -10.98
N GLY A 145 9.98 10.64 -11.57
CA GLY A 145 11.30 11.24 -11.84
C GLY A 145 12.20 11.38 -10.61
N HIS A 146 11.82 10.75 -9.46
CA HIS A 146 12.54 10.86 -8.17
C HIS A 146 13.43 9.63 -7.91
N ARG A 147 14.13 9.12 -8.92
CA ARG A 147 15.00 7.93 -8.83
C ARG A 147 16.06 8.03 -7.73
N ALA A 148 16.58 9.22 -7.50
CA ALA A 148 17.62 9.43 -6.49
C ALA A 148 17.16 9.12 -5.06
N ALA A 149 15.85 9.27 -4.77
CA ALA A 149 15.26 8.98 -3.47
C ALA A 149 15.01 7.47 -3.23
N VAL A 150 15.00 6.66 -4.28
CA VAL A 150 14.66 5.22 -4.19
C VAL A 150 15.66 4.46 -3.33
N ALA A 151 16.95 4.58 -3.62
CA ALA A 151 17.98 3.80 -2.94
C ALA A 151 18.07 4.11 -1.43
N PRO A 152 18.12 5.38 -0.98
CA PRO A 152 18.06 5.68 0.45
C PRO A 152 16.83 5.11 1.15
N LEU A 153 15.65 5.23 0.55
CA LEU A 153 14.40 4.76 1.13
C LEU A 153 14.36 3.23 1.26
N THR A 154 14.74 2.51 0.19
CA THR A 154 14.73 1.05 0.18
C THR A 154 15.81 0.45 1.08
N VAL A 155 16.98 1.07 1.18
CA VAL A 155 18.04 0.67 2.11
C VAL A 155 17.61 0.84 3.56
N ALA A 156 17.00 1.99 3.91
CA ALA A 156 16.49 2.24 5.24
C ALA A 156 15.40 1.22 5.64
N LEU A 157 14.45 0.94 4.73
CA LEU A 157 13.41 -0.06 4.93
C LEU A 157 14.01 -1.45 5.14
N THR A 158 14.93 -1.88 4.27
CA THR A 158 15.57 -3.20 4.36
C THR A 158 16.33 -3.36 5.67
N ARG A 159 17.09 -2.34 6.08
CA ARG A 159 17.84 -2.35 7.34
C ARG A 159 16.90 -2.56 8.54
N ARG A 160 15.81 -1.81 8.64
CA ARG A 160 14.86 -1.95 9.74
C ARG A 160 14.23 -3.34 9.78
N VAL A 161 13.88 -3.92 8.62
CA VAL A 161 13.38 -5.30 8.52
C VAL A 161 14.41 -6.30 9.05
N GLU A 162 15.68 -6.17 8.66
CA GLU A 162 16.77 -7.06 9.11
C GLU A 162 17.09 -6.85 10.59
N ASP A 163 16.96 -5.64 11.11
CA ASP A 163 17.13 -5.34 12.54
C ASP A 163 16.08 -6.10 13.37
N VAL A 164 14.79 -6.08 12.94
CA VAL A 164 13.74 -6.87 13.59
C VAL A 164 14.05 -8.36 13.53
N ARG A 165 14.41 -8.91 12.35
CA ARG A 165 14.76 -10.32 12.20
C ARG A 165 15.86 -10.76 13.15
N ARG A 166 16.94 -9.97 13.25
CA ARG A 166 18.06 -10.27 14.16
C ARG A 166 17.64 -10.22 15.62
N LEU A 167 16.81 -9.25 15.97
CA LEU A 167 16.35 -9.05 17.34
C LEU A 167 15.52 -10.23 17.84
N VAL A 168 14.63 -10.78 16.99
CA VAL A 168 13.72 -11.87 17.37
C VAL A 168 14.31 -13.26 17.12
N ALA A 169 15.40 -13.38 16.36
CA ALA A 169 15.98 -14.66 15.97
C ALA A 169 16.33 -15.63 17.14
N PRO A 170 16.79 -15.13 18.32
CA PRO A 170 17.11 -16.03 19.44
C PRO A 170 15.88 -16.69 20.10
N PHE A 171 14.67 -16.22 19.83
CA PHE A 171 13.47 -16.63 20.54
C PHE A 171 12.68 -17.71 19.78
N PRO A 172 11.96 -18.60 20.49
CA PRO A 172 11.05 -19.56 19.87
C PRO A 172 9.96 -18.86 19.07
N ARG A 173 9.53 -19.44 17.96
CA ARG A 173 8.48 -18.89 17.11
C ARG A 173 7.10 -19.30 17.61
N PRO A 174 6.33 -18.44 18.29
CA PRO A 174 4.99 -18.77 18.75
C PRO A 174 4.01 -18.82 17.57
N ARG A 175 2.98 -19.68 17.70
CA ARG A 175 1.86 -19.71 16.76
C ARG A 175 1.00 -18.46 16.95
N VAL A 176 0.86 -17.67 15.88
CA VAL A 176 0.17 -16.38 15.86
C VAL A 176 -1.10 -16.48 15.02
N LEU A 177 -2.23 -16.14 15.60
CA LEU A 177 -3.46 -15.85 14.89
C LEU A 177 -3.59 -14.33 14.73
N TYR A 178 -3.62 -13.84 13.48
CA TYR A 178 -3.94 -12.46 13.19
C TYR A 178 -5.38 -12.37 12.68
N VAL A 179 -6.20 -11.54 13.31
CA VAL A 179 -7.59 -11.31 12.94
C VAL A 179 -7.71 -9.96 12.28
N ILE A 180 -8.00 -9.95 10.98
CA ILE A 180 -8.21 -8.73 10.19
C ILE A 180 -9.60 -8.17 10.47
N TRP A 181 -10.61 -9.04 10.49
CA TRP A 181 -12.00 -8.67 10.70
C TRP A 181 -12.69 -9.71 11.59
N PRO A 182 -13.44 -9.30 12.62
CA PRO A 182 -13.96 -10.25 13.60
C PRO A 182 -15.19 -11.03 13.12
N GLU A 183 -16.07 -10.41 12.30
CA GLU A 183 -17.31 -11.07 11.85
C GLU A 183 -17.77 -10.54 10.47
N PRO A 184 -17.71 -11.40 9.42
CA PRO A 184 -17.18 -12.76 9.47
C PRO A 184 -15.68 -12.74 9.79
N LEU A 185 -15.18 -13.80 10.45
CA LEU A 185 -13.75 -13.90 10.78
C LEU A 185 -12.91 -13.92 9.50
N ILE A 186 -12.12 -12.86 9.28
CA ILE A 186 -11.19 -12.75 8.16
C ILE A 186 -9.77 -12.77 8.70
N VAL A 187 -8.93 -13.62 8.12
CA VAL A 187 -7.54 -13.84 8.51
C VAL A 187 -6.61 -13.76 7.28
N PRO A 188 -5.31 -13.44 7.46
CA PRO A 188 -4.36 -13.45 6.35
C PRO A 188 -3.93 -14.88 6.02
N GLY A 189 -3.88 -15.21 4.73
CA GLY A 189 -3.28 -16.45 4.25
C GLY A 189 -1.86 -16.24 3.72
N ARG A 190 -1.26 -17.29 3.14
CA ARG A 190 0.14 -17.31 2.70
C ARG A 190 0.53 -16.17 1.76
N PRO A 191 -0.24 -15.82 0.72
CA PRO A 191 0.18 -14.80 -0.24
C PRO A 191 -0.13 -13.37 0.22
N SER A 192 -0.23 -13.13 1.53
CA SER A 192 -0.43 -11.79 2.09
C SER A 192 0.84 -11.22 2.72
N LEU A 193 1.03 -9.91 2.62
CA LEU A 193 2.10 -9.21 3.30
C LEU A 193 2.02 -9.39 4.83
N LEU A 194 0.81 -9.46 5.39
CA LEU A 194 0.62 -9.69 6.84
C LEU A 194 1.22 -11.01 7.31
N THR A 195 1.06 -12.09 6.53
CA THR A 195 1.69 -13.37 6.86
C THR A 195 3.20 -13.26 6.83
N GLU A 196 3.78 -12.59 5.82
CA GLU A 196 5.23 -12.33 5.78
C GLU A 196 5.69 -11.48 6.98
N LEU A 197 4.92 -10.45 7.38
CA LEU A 197 5.24 -9.62 8.55
C LEU A 197 5.22 -10.42 9.86
N ILE A 198 4.25 -11.33 10.04
CA ILE A 198 4.22 -12.24 11.20
C ILE A 198 5.48 -13.10 11.23
N GLU A 199 5.89 -13.65 10.08
CA GLU A 199 7.08 -14.50 9.99
C GLU A 199 8.38 -13.72 10.25
N VAL A 200 8.49 -12.50 9.73
CA VAL A 200 9.63 -11.59 9.97
C VAL A 200 9.68 -11.15 11.43
N ALA A 201 8.53 -10.93 12.06
CA ALA A 201 8.40 -10.61 13.48
C ALA A 201 8.68 -11.81 14.40
N GLY A 202 9.11 -12.96 13.87
CA GLY A 202 9.48 -14.15 14.62
C GLY A 202 8.30 -15.05 15.01
N GLY A 203 7.09 -14.82 14.48
CA GLY A 203 5.93 -15.69 14.69
C GLY A 203 5.79 -16.80 13.62
N GLU A 204 4.88 -17.73 13.87
CA GLU A 204 4.38 -18.70 12.90
C GLU A 204 2.89 -18.42 12.68
N SER A 205 2.50 -17.99 11.47
CA SER A 205 1.09 -17.74 11.18
C SER A 205 0.30 -19.03 11.19
N VAL A 206 -0.73 -19.15 12.06
CA VAL A 206 -1.59 -20.34 12.08
C VAL A 206 -2.44 -20.49 10.80
N THR A 207 -2.53 -19.45 10.02
CA THR A 207 -3.25 -19.42 8.72
C THR A 207 -2.31 -19.33 7.53
N GLY A 208 -1.00 -19.42 7.75
CA GLY A 208 0.03 -19.39 6.71
C GLY A 208 0.00 -20.56 5.71
N GLY A 209 -0.85 -21.58 5.93
CA GLY A 209 -1.14 -22.66 4.99
C GLY A 209 -2.22 -22.34 3.97
N GLU A 210 -3.04 -21.32 4.20
CA GLU A 210 -4.15 -20.94 3.33
C GLU A 210 -3.64 -20.31 2.01
N SER A 211 -4.25 -20.69 0.89
CA SER A 211 -3.76 -20.34 -0.44
C SER A 211 -4.20 -18.96 -0.94
N GLN A 212 -5.20 -18.36 -0.31
CA GLN A 212 -5.71 -17.03 -0.65
C GLN A 212 -5.11 -15.97 0.28
N PRO A 213 -4.95 -14.70 -0.16
CA PRO A 213 -4.36 -13.64 0.67
C PRO A 213 -5.23 -13.29 1.88
N TYR A 214 -6.55 -13.35 1.73
CA TYR A 214 -7.53 -13.09 2.79
C TYR A 214 -8.58 -14.18 2.78
N VAL A 215 -8.75 -14.82 3.93
CA VAL A 215 -9.59 -16.03 4.04
C VAL A 215 -10.69 -15.81 5.06
N ARG A 216 -11.92 -16.16 4.67
CA ARG A 216 -12.99 -16.33 5.64
C ARG A 216 -12.75 -17.63 6.40
N PHE A 217 -12.54 -17.53 7.71
CA PHE A 217 -12.12 -18.64 8.57
C PHE A 217 -13.17 -18.94 9.62
N SER A 218 -13.20 -20.16 10.18
CA SER A 218 -14.08 -20.44 11.30
C SER A 218 -13.34 -20.24 12.63
N VAL A 219 -14.07 -19.78 13.63
CA VAL A 219 -13.52 -19.60 15.00
C VAL A 219 -13.07 -20.93 15.58
N GLU A 220 -13.83 -22.03 15.32
CA GLU A 220 -13.50 -23.37 15.77
C GLU A 220 -12.18 -23.87 15.16
N ALA A 221 -11.98 -23.63 13.86
CA ALA A 221 -10.72 -23.96 13.19
C ALA A 221 -9.55 -23.14 13.75
N ALA A 222 -9.78 -21.85 14.04
CA ALA A 222 -8.77 -20.99 14.68
C ALA A 222 -8.39 -21.49 16.08
N VAL A 223 -9.38 -21.89 16.88
CA VAL A 223 -9.18 -22.47 18.21
C VAL A 223 -8.43 -23.81 18.13
N ALA A 224 -8.79 -24.68 17.17
CA ALA A 224 -8.12 -25.96 16.95
C ALA A 224 -6.63 -25.82 16.58
N ARG A 225 -6.23 -24.70 15.94
CA ARG A 225 -4.83 -24.37 15.65
C ARG A 225 -4.03 -23.96 16.90
N ALA A 226 -4.69 -23.83 18.05
CA ALA A 226 -4.11 -23.53 19.37
C ALA A 226 -3.10 -22.36 19.33
N PRO A 227 -3.52 -21.15 18.92
CA PRO A 227 -2.62 -20.00 18.85
C PRO A 227 -2.07 -19.66 20.24
N GLN A 228 -0.80 -19.25 20.27
CA GLN A 228 -0.07 -18.80 21.46
C GLN A 228 -0.08 -17.29 21.61
N VAL A 229 -0.37 -16.58 20.51
CA VAL A 229 -0.61 -15.14 20.46
C VAL A 229 -1.80 -14.90 19.55
N ILE A 230 -2.72 -14.04 19.97
CA ILE A 230 -3.81 -13.55 19.14
C ILE A 230 -3.66 -12.04 18.98
N VAL A 231 -3.65 -11.59 17.73
CA VAL A 231 -3.55 -10.18 17.35
C VAL A 231 -4.84 -9.78 16.66
N LEU A 232 -5.56 -8.83 17.23
CA LEU A 232 -6.79 -8.29 16.68
C LEU A 232 -6.50 -6.95 16.02
N ALA A 233 -6.84 -6.80 14.75
CA ALA A 233 -6.74 -5.53 14.05
C ALA A 233 -7.84 -4.56 14.55
N ASP A 234 -7.44 -3.37 14.96
CA ASP A 234 -8.36 -2.31 15.37
C ASP A 234 -8.67 -1.38 14.20
N HIS A 235 -9.93 -1.37 13.78
CA HIS A 235 -10.41 -0.49 12.71
C HIS A 235 -11.08 0.78 13.25
N SER A 236 -11.03 1.03 14.55
CA SER A 236 -11.72 2.17 15.17
C SER A 236 -10.99 3.50 15.03
N ALA A 237 -9.70 3.47 14.67
CA ALA A 237 -8.91 4.68 14.47
C ALA A 237 -9.52 5.54 13.34
N GLY A 238 -10.04 6.70 13.68
CA GLY A 238 -10.59 7.67 12.73
C GLY A 238 -12.04 7.45 12.30
N THR A 239 -12.76 6.46 12.85
CA THR A 239 -14.18 6.23 12.53
C THR A 239 -15.06 6.21 13.77
N SER A 240 -16.29 6.72 13.67
CA SER A 240 -17.34 6.55 14.69
C SER A 240 -18.04 5.18 14.58
N SER A 241 -17.69 4.37 13.58
CA SER A 241 -18.28 3.05 13.34
C SER A 241 -17.81 2.06 14.40
N THR A 242 -18.73 1.24 14.91
CA THR A 242 -18.42 0.08 15.74
C THR A 242 -18.09 -1.16 14.92
N ALA A 243 -18.33 -1.13 13.61
CA ALA A 243 -18.04 -2.23 12.72
C ALA A 243 -16.53 -2.46 12.64
N GLY A 244 -16.11 -3.70 12.80
CA GLY A 244 -14.70 -4.08 12.77
C GLY A 244 -13.88 -3.71 14.02
N ARG A 245 -14.52 -3.24 15.09
CA ARG A 245 -13.82 -3.12 16.38
C ARG A 245 -13.38 -4.49 16.86
N PRO A 246 -12.17 -4.58 17.45
CA PRO A 246 -11.76 -5.79 18.11
C PRO A 246 -12.80 -6.19 19.16
N ALA A 247 -13.16 -7.46 19.18
CA ALA A 247 -14.07 -8.00 20.17
C ALA A 247 -13.31 -9.05 21.02
N PRO A 248 -12.42 -8.61 21.93
CA PRO A 248 -11.63 -9.53 22.74
C PRO A 248 -12.51 -10.46 23.58
N GLU A 249 -13.73 -10.04 23.95
CA GLU A 249 -14.70 -10.83 24.70
C GLU A 249 -15.10 -12.12 23.95
N GLN A 250 -15.15 -12.07 22.63
CA GLN A 250 -15.45 -13.25 21.79
C GLN A 250 -14.39 -14.35 21.96
N TRP A 251 -13.14 -13.98 22.23
CA TRP A 251 -12.03 -14.92 22.43
C TRP A 251 -11.88 -15.38 23.85
N GLN A 252 -12.23 -14.56 24.84
CA GLN A 252 -12.08 -14.87 26.28
C GLN A 252 -12.84 -16.13 26.70
N ARG A 253 -13.95 -16.47 26.02
CA ARG A 253 -14.72 -17.71 26.28
C ARG A 253 -13.93 -18.99 25.96
N PHE A 254 -12.85 -18.91 25.18
CA PHE A 254 -12.04 -20.08 24.79
C PHE A 254 -10.84 -20.27 25.73
N SER A 255 -11.11 -20.56 27.01
CA SER A 255 -10.09 -20.71 28.05
C SER A 255 -9.06 -21.81 27.76
N SER A 256 -9.34 -22.76 26.86
CA SER A 256 -8.41 -23.80 26.42
C SER A 256 -7.33 -23.29 25.48
N VAL A 257 -7.54 -22.11 24.80
CA VAL A 257 -6.57 -21.55 23.87
C VAL A 257 -5.35 -21.02 24.62
N PRO A 258 -4.11 -21.42 24.23
CA PRO A 258 -2.90 -21.02 24.93
C PRO A 258 -2.73 -19.49 25.06
N ALA A 259 -3.08 -18.73 24.03
CA ALA A 259 -3.02 -17.26 24.04
C ALA A 259 -3.91 -16.67 25.15
N ILE A 260 -5.11 -17.22 25.35
CA ILE A 260 -6.07 -16.72 26.34
C ILE A 260 -5.55 -17.01 27.75
N ARG A 261 -5.08 -18.25 28.00
CA ARG A 261 -4.50 -18.62 29.29
C ARG A 261 -3.28 -17.80 29.68
N ALA A 262 -2.49 -17.39 28.70
CA ALA A 262 -1.28 -16.61 28.91
C ALA A 262 -1.51 -15.08 28.87
N GLY A 263 -2.75 -14.60 28.68
CA GLY A 263 -3.06 -13.18 28.55
C GLY A 263 -2.43 -12.54 27.29
N ARG A 264 -2.19 -13.32 26.24
CA ARG A 264 -1.54 -12.88 24.99
C ARG A 264 -2.56 -12.60 23.87
N LEU A 265 -3.60 -11.88 24.22
CA LEU A 265 -4.60 -11.33 23.31
C LEU A 265 -4.37 -9.83 23.20
N HIS A 266 -3.98 -9.36 22.02
CA HIS A 266 -3.55 -7.99 21.78
C HIS A 266 -4.38 -7.33 20.68
N SER A 267 -4.64 -6.04 20.83
CA SER A 267 -5.19 -5.21 19.75
C SER A 267 -4.08 -4.32 19.17
N VAL A 268 -4.05 -4.19 17.84
CA VAL A 268 -3.09 -3.34 17.13
C VAL A 268 -3.81 -2.39 16.19
N ASP A 269 -3.29 -1.17 16.07
CA ASP A 269 -3.81 -0.20 15.12
C ASP A 269 -3.63 -0.70 13.68
N LEU A 270 -4.73 -0.92 13.00
CA LEU A 270 -4.77 -1.36 11.61
C LEU A 270 -4.05 -0.39 10.67
N SER A 271 -4.15 0.91 10.95
CA SER A 271 -3.57 1.95 10.09
C SER A 271 -2.06 1.79 9.92
N ILE A 272 -1.38 1.24 10.91
CA ILE A 272 0.06 0.98 10.89
C ILE A 272 0.41 -0.28 10.09
N LEU A 273 -0.31 -1.38 10.31
CA LEU A 273 0.01 -2.68 9.71
C LEU A 273 -0.54 -2.87 8.29
N HIS A 274 -1.62 -2.16 7.94
CA HIS A 274 -2.29 -2.34 6.64
C HIS A 274 -1.98 -1.23 5.62
N ARG A 275 -1.05 -0.32 5.92
CA ARG A 275 -0.69 0.73 4.96
C ARG A 275 0.14 0.22 3.79
N TYR A 276 0.83 -0.90 3.91
CA TYR A 276 1.66 -1.52 2.86
C TYR A 276 2.60 -0.56 2.12
N GLY A 277 2.85 0.63 2.70
CA GLY A 277 3.79 1.62 2.25
C GLY A 277 5.13 1.55 3.02
N PRO A 278 6.02 2.53 2.86
CA PRO A 278 7.30 2.56 3.57
C PRO A 278 7.21 2.49 5.09
N SER A 279 6.11 2.99 5.70
CA SER A 279 5.88 2.92 7.16
C SER A 279 5.49 1.52 7.65
N VAL A 280 5.33 0.54 6.78
CA VAL A 280 5.02 -0.86 7.18
C VAL A 280 6.02 -1.42 8.19
N VAL A 281 7.26 -0.91 8.19
CA VAL A 281 8.29 -1.31 9.17
C VAL A 281 7.95 -0.89 10.60
N GLU A 282 7.21 0.20 10.80
CA GLU A 282 6.71 0.61 12.12
C GLU A 282 5.67 -0.40 12.64
N GLY A 283 4.80 -0.85 11.74
CA GLY A 283 3.85 -1.93 12.01
C GLY A 283 4.56 -3.25 12.32
N LEU A 284 5.61 -3.59 11.58
CA LEU A 284 6.44 -4.78 11.82
C LEU A 284 7.10 -4.72 13.20
N GLU A 285 7.70 -3.58 13.59
CA GLU A 285 8.30 -3.38 14.90
C GLU A 285 7.25 -3.51 16.02
N SER A 286 6.06 -2.95 15.83
CA SER A 286 4.94 -3.09 16.76
C SER A 286 4.50 -4.54 16.90
N LEU A 287 4.39 -5.25 15.78
CA LEU A 287 4.02 -6.67 15.77
C LEU A 287 5.09 -7.53 16.46
N ALA A 288 6.37 -7.25 16.22
CA ALA A 288 7.47 -7.94 16.88
C ALA A 288 7.45 -7.73 18.41
N ARG A 289 7.13 -6.52 18.90
CA ARG A 289 6.95 -6.25 20.34
C ARG A 289 5.79 -7.04 20.95
N VAL A 290 4.71 -7.22 20.21
CA VAL A 290 3.57 -8.03 20.65
C VAL A 290 3.91 -9.52 20.69
N ILE A 291 4.64 -10.00 19.68
CA ILE A 291 5.02 -11.42 19.58
C ILE A 291 6.17 -11.77 20.53
N HIS A 292 7.15 -10.87 20.72
CA HIS A 292 8.34 -11.07 21.53
C HIS A 292 8.62 -9.89 22.46
N PRO A 293 7.76 -9.61 23.45
CA PRO A 293 7.98 -8.50 24.38
C PRO A 293 9.32 -8.62 25.12
N GLU A 294 9.85 -9.83 25.29
CA GLU A 294 11.14 -10.11 25.92
C GLU A 294 12.34 -9.59 25.09
N ALA A 295 12.21 -9.48 23.78
CA ALA A 295 13.27 -8.99 22.89
C ALA A 295 13.48 -7.47 22.99
N PHE A 296 12.56 -6.74 23.64
CA PHE A 296 12.54 -5.28 23.73
C PHE A 296 12.68 -4.76 25.17
N ARG A 297 13.17 -5.61 26.08
CA ARG A 297 13.46 -5.27 27.48
C ARG A 297 14.86 -4.73 27.67
#